data_102bca9a3d9b4f59abb55aff4d657e6f
#
_entry.id   102bca9a3d9b4f59abb55aff4d657e6f
#
_cell.length_a   1.000
_cell.length_b   1.000
_cell.length_c   1.000
_cell.angle_alpha   90.00
_cell.angle_beta   90.00
_cell.angle_gamma   90.00
#
_symmetry.space_group_name_H-M   'P 1'
#
loop_
_entity.id
_entity.type
_entity.pdbx_description
1 polymer ?
#
loop_
_entity_poly.entity_id
_entity_poly.type
_entity_poly.pdbx_seq_one_letter_code
_entity_poly.pdbx_strand_id
1 'polypeptide(L)'
;MIMLSKEDKQNVAKIKKLIRTRDFEKIEMGIELVRSINNPKIFDELLGNVEYTSDQWSGSFKHDWKGAGPDEHYFQTAILGLLNFSPKGSKGFEIRDSVKIFKIRGEIVSGHSYQPSKVYAKYLSNFSKLKFLKIERFEEIIGFEEIYTLPIEGLEMAWLDILPNHDEKWGFKKLKILHLDFPKTKPVNHLDFLSNLVTIETLKLQASFAAKSPDFSINALKFLQKLKFLQTSGLGYAKVDIISNLKNLNYVKLHESDLSDISGLTSSEDLEFIDLNYATKLTNISSLSKLKNIKLIDLSSTQITSLKGLENSVNLHGLNASRTPIKNLDGLVNAKNIYCIDVTDCKELESIEGIKNSMKLKEILLDNCSSIQSLSGIENCKGLKIITLSGSGISNLNPLINCKNIFNNKNPKWDDETTEWADNTGSQNNPFWGITESVDKIGYGNLYQAKFNGDKCRDYYSNRGWSDPTLNEFLIEKCPNLQSVEGIKNSGIQLLVINNCPNIKNIDYLSEFSLLQCCDFTDCANLESVASLSSLNLVDVLILKKCYKVKPKPRFLLMDSFEKVNEYLSKFKKNESKIKLDSLDK
;
A
#
# COMPACT_ATOMS: atom_id res chain seq x y z
N MET A 1 -34.63 45.61 3.40
CA MET A 1 -34.45 44.67 2.29
C MET A 1 -34.92 45.31 0.99
N ILE A 2 -34.04 45.86 0.17
CA ILE A 2 -34.45 46.52 -1.10
C ILE A 2 -34.78 45.40 -2.08
N MET A 3 -36.05 45.27 -2.47
CA MET A 3 -36.51 44.24 -3.42
C MET A 3 -35.94 44.48 -4.83
N LEU A 4 -35.70 43.41 -5.59
CA LEU A 4 -35.38 43.46 -7.00
C LEU A 4 -36.49 44.14 -7.79
N SER A 5 -36.14 44.94 -8.79
CA SER A 5 -37.08 45.57 -9.74
C SER A 5 -37.87 44.50 -10.51
N LYS A 6 -38.99 44.89 -11.15
CA LYS A 6 -39.77 43.96 -11.99
C LYS A 6 -38.93 43.45 -13.17
N GLU A 7 -38.09 44.29 -13.73
CA GLU A 7 -37.16 43.96 -14.82
C GLU A 7 -36.08 42.99 -14.35
N ASP A 8 -35.45 43.24 -13.18
CA ASP A 8 -34.45 42.33 -12.59
C ASP A 8 -35.02 40.94 -12.35
N LYS A 9 -36.28 40.83 -11.85
CA LYS A 9 -36.98 39.53 -11.64
C LYS A 9 -37.18 38.81 -12.96
N GLN A 10 -37.49 39.50 -14.05
CA GLN A 10 -37.63 38.90 -15.39
C GLN A 10 -36.30 38.43 -15.91
N ASN A 11 -35.22 39.21 -15.73
CA ASN A 11 -33.86 38.80 -16.10
C ASN A 11 -33.39 37.60 -15.32
N VAL A 12 -33.58 37.55 -14.00
CA VAL A 12 -33.28 36.37 -13.17
C VAL A 12 -34.00 35.14 -13.69
N ALA A 13 -35.30 35.21 -14.02
CA ALA A 13 -36.04 34.09 -14.53
C ALA A 13 -35.52 33.55 -15.87
N LYS A 14 -35.09 34.45 -16.78
CA LYS A 14 -34.48 34.07 -18.06
C LYS A 14 -33.11 33.43 -17.85
N ILE A 15 -32.26 34.02 -17.02
CA ILE A 15 -30.92 33.50 -16.75
C ILE A 15 -31.01 32.14 -16.04
N LYS A 16 -31.92 31.95 -15.06
CA LYS A 16 -32.17 30.64 -14.41
C LYS A 16 -32.51 29.55 -15.42
N LYS A 17 -33.27 29.84 -16.47
CA LYS A 17 -33.57 28.88 -17.53
C LYS A 17 -32.32 28.50 -18.34
N LEU A 18 -31.38 29.39 -18.53
CA LEU A 18 -30.14 29.11 -19.25
C LEU A 18 -29.14 28.31 -18.41
N ILE A 19 -28.87 28.75 -17.18
CA ILE A 19 -27.82 28.17 -16.34
C ILE A 19 -28.23 26.84 -15.67
N ARG A 20 -29.52 26.50 -15.64
CA ARG A 20 -30.05 25.26 -15.08
C ARG A 20 -30.48 24.28 -16.18
N THR A 21 -29.65 24.14 -17.20
CA THR A 21 -29.86 23.21 -18.34
C THR A 21 -28.74 22.18 -18.39
N ARG A 22 -28.92 21.15 -19.22
CA ARG A 22 -27.88 20.18 -19.61
C ARG A 22 -27.18 20.61 -20.91
N ASP A 23 -26.83 21.89 -21.03
CA ASP A 23 -26.32 22.46 -22.25
C ASP A 23 -25.27 23.51 -21.88
N PHE A 24 -24.01 23.22 -22.10
CA PHE A 24 -22.89 24.09 -21.74
C PHE A 24 -22.94 25.43 -22.46
N GLU A 25 -23.35 25.50 -23.73
CA GLU A 25 -23.46 26.76 -24.47
C GLU A 25 -24.51 27.68 -23.83
N LYS A 26 -25.67 27.13 -23.43
CA LYS A 26 -26.68 27.90 -22.72
C LYS A 26 -26.23 28.35 -21.35
N ILE A 27 -25.51 27.49 -20.63
CA ILE A 27 -24.91 27.85 -19.33
C ILE A 27 -23.95 29.02 -19.53
N GLU A 28 -23.06 28.95 -20.51
CA GLU A 28 -22.11 30.02 -20.83
C GLU A 28 -22.83 31.33 -21.21
N MET A 29 -23.84 31.25 -22.07
CA MET A 29 -24.69 32.41 -22.37
C MET A 29 -25.33 33.05 -21.14
N GLY A 30 -25.84 32.21 -20.23
CA GLY A 30 -26.44 32.68 -18.98
C GLY A 30 -25.43 33.37 -18.06
N ILE A 31 -24.22 32.85 -17.98
CA ILE A 31 -23.12 33.44 -17.20
C ILE A 31 -22.69 34.78 -17.79
N GLU A 32 -22.52 34.87 -19.08
CA GLU A 32 -22.14 36.15 -19.74
C GLU A 32 -23.24 37.21 -19.59
N LEU A 33 -24.50 36.82 -19.65
CA LEU A 33 -25.62 37.76 -19.39
C LEU A 33 -25.57 38.30 -17.96
N VAL A 34 -25.40 37.48 -16.95
CA VAL A 34 -25.34 37.96 -15.55
C VAL A 34 -24.08 38.80 -15.31
N ARG A 35 -22.97 38.45 -15.94
CA ARG A 35 -21.72 39.20 -15.89
C ARG A 35 -21.92 40.63 -16.44
N SER A 36 -22.61 40.78 -17.56
CA SER A 36 -22.90 42.08 -18.16
C SER A 36 -23.81 42.98 -17.29
N ILE A 37 -24.73 42.36 -16.53
CA ILE A 37 -25.62 43.10 -15.61
C ILE A 37 -24.86 43.55 -14.36
N ASN A 38 -23.89 42.79 -13.87
CA ASN A 38 -23.01 43.10 -12.75
C ASN A 38 -23.72 43.61 -11.48
N ASN A 39 -24.90 43.06 -11.19
CA ASN A 39 -25.72 43.43 -10.02
C ASN A 39 -25.60 42.37 -8.91
N PRO A 40 -25.03 42.70 -7.71
CA PRO A 40 -24.83 41.74 -6.62
C PRO A 40 -26.09 40.97 -6.23
N LYS A 41 -27.25 41.61 -6.19
CA LYS A 41 -28.51 41.00 -5.82
C LYS A 41 -29.00 39.97 -6.82
N ILE A 42 -28.71 40.18 -8.10
CA ILE A 42 -29.06 39.22 -9.16
C ILE A 42 -28.18 37.95 -9.00
N PHE A 43 -26.88 38.12 -8.73
CA PHE A 43 -26.01 36.97 -8.45
C PHE A 43 -26.49 36.17 -7.24
N ASP A 44 -26.83 36.83 -6.15
CA ASP A 44 -27.31 36.17 -4.92
C ASP A 44 -28.63 35.45 -5.16
N GLU A 45 -29.55 36.02 -5.91
CA GLU A 45 -30.84 35.37 -6.26
C GLU A 45 -30.63 34.16 -7.20
N LEU A 46 -29.63 34.21 -8.10
CA LEU A 46 -29.30 33.08 -8.98
C LEU A 46 -28.63 31.94 -8.24
N LEU A 47 -27.69 32.26 -7.34
CA LEU A 47 -27.00 31.29 -6.50
C LEU A 47 -27.96 30.60 -5.52
N GLY A 48 -28.92 31.37 -4.93
CA GLY A 48 -29.85 30.82 -3.95
C GLY A 48 -29.14 30.28 -2.71
N ASN A 49 -29.40 29.01 -2.37
CA ASN A 49 -28.87 28.34 -1.18
C ASN A 49 -27.51 27.64 -1.43
N VAL A 50 -26.69 28.15 -2.35
CA VAL A 50 -25.34 27.63 -2.54
C VAL A 50 -24.50 27.91 -1.30
N GLU A 51 -23.84 26.86 -0.77
CA GLU A 51 -22.91 26.91 0.36
C GLU A 51 -21.62 26.20 -0.01
N TYR A 52 -20.50 26.75 0.44
CA TYR A 52 -19.21 26.07 0.35
C TYR A 52 -18.94 25.32 1.64
N THR A 53 -18.59 24.05 1.51
CA THR A 53 -18.13 23.20 2.62
C THR A 53 -16.79 22.60 2.27
N SER A 54 -15.88 22.58 3.23
CA SER A 54 -14.59 21.90 3.08
C SER A 54 -14.22 21.18 4.37
N ASP A 55 -13.56 20.06 4.20
CA ASP A 55 -12.74 19.43 5.22
C ASP A 55 -11.26 19.68 4.93
N GLN A 56 -10.36 19.01 5.65
CA GLN A 56 -8.93 19.18 5.42
C GLN A 56 -8.44 18.62 4.07
N TRP A 57 -9.30 17.87 3.35
CA TRP A 57 -8.93 17.11 2.16
C TRP A 57 -9.71 17.49 0.90
N SER A 58 -10.88 18.03 1.05
CA SER A 58 -11.74 18.36 -0.07
C SER A 58 -12.63 19.56 0.22
N GLY A 59 -13.02 20.26 -0.83
CA GLY A 59 -14.02 21.32 -0.77
C GLY A 59 -15.01 21.19 -1.91
N SER A 60 -16.28 21.39 -1.62
CA SER A 60 -17.35 21.28 -2.59
C SER A 60 -18.49 22.27 -2.30
N PHE A 61 -19.35 22.48 -3.30
CA PHE A 61 -20.56 23.29 -3.14
C PHE A 61 -21.77 22.42 -2.88
N LYS A 62 -22.51 22.73 -1.81
CA LYS A 62 -23.87 22.23 -1.59
C LYS A 62 -24.87 23.20 -2.18
N HIS A 63 -25.91 22.69 -2.82
CA HIS A 63 -26.97 23.49 -3.44
C HIS A 63 -28.31 22.76 -3.44
N ASP A 64 -29.39 23.51 -3.60
CA ASP A 64 -30.76 23.02 -3.68
C ASP A 64 -31.30 22.96 -5.12
N TRP A 65 -30.45 23.10 -6.14
CA TRP A 65 -30.87 23.04 -7.53
C TRP A 65 -31.36 21.63 -7.86
N LYS A 66 -32.54 21.52 -8.46
CA LYS A 66 -33.15 20.22 -8.78
C LYS A 66 -32.40 19.54 -9.91
N GLY A 67 -32.09 18.28 -9.75
CA GLY A 67 -31.39 17.46 -10.74
C GLY A 67 -30.13 16.80 -10.19
N ALA A 68 -30.18 16.27 -8.96
CA ALA A 68 -29.09 15.44 -8.43
C ALA A 68 -28.83 14.20 -9.33
N GLY A 69 -27.56 13.80 -9.48
CA GLY A 69 -27.16 12.69 -10.34
C GLY A 69 -26.43 13.19 -11.59
N PRO A 70 -26.75 12.71 -12.80
CA PRO A 70 -25.98 13.00 -14.02
C PRO A 70 -25.93 14.49 -14.42
N ASP A 71 -26.64 15.36 -13.73
CA ASP A 71 -26.64 16.80 -13.97
C ASP A 71 -25.63 17.59 -13.13
N GLU A 72 -24.99 16.95 -12.16
CA GLU A 72 -24.14 17.63 -11.16
C GLU A 72 -23.01 18.46 -11.79
N HIS A 73 -22.36 17.94 -12.82
CA HIS A 73 -21.26 18.64 -13.49
C HIS A 73 -21.71 19.91 -14.26
N TYR A 74 -22.94 19.93 -14.81
CA TYR A 74 -23.52 21.13 -15.42
C TYR A 74 -23.78 22.19 -14.36
N PHE A 75 -24.35 21.80 -13.22
CA PHE A 75 -24.61 22.72 -12.11
C PHE A 75 -23.34 23.22 -11.47
N GLN A 76 -22.33 22.38 -11.29
CA GLN A 76 -21.03 22.80 -10.81
C GLN A 76 -20.42 23.86 -11.75
N THR A 77 -20.48 23.66 -13.06
CA THR A 77 -20.00 24.64 -14.05
C THR A 77 -20.77 25.98 -13.93
N ALA A 78 -22.09 25.94 -13.81
CA ALA A 78 -22.90 27.13 -13.65
C ALA A 78 -22.61 27.88 -12.34
N ILE A 79 -22.48 27.14 -11.23
CA ILE A 79 -22.14 27.69 -9.91
C ILE A 79 -20.76 28.34 -9.96
N LEU A 80 -19.76 27.66 -10.51
CA LEU A 80 -18.40 28.20 -10.66
C LEU A 80 -18.39 29.50 -11.48
N GLY A 81 -19.11 29.54 -12.60
CA GLY A 81 -19.22 30.76 -13.42
C GLY A 81 -19.87 31.89 -12.66
N LEU A 82 -20.96 31.64 -11.93
CA LEU A 82 -21.61 32.65 -11.10
C LEU A 82 -20.67 33.17 -10.00
N LEU A 83 -19.98 32.28 -9.29
CA LEU A 83 -19.04 32.67 -8.24
C LEU A 83 -17.86 33.44 -8.80
N ASN A 84 -17.30 33.02 -9.95
CA ASN A 84 -16.16 33.69 -10.59
C ASN A 84 -16.42 35.16 -10.90
N PHE A 85 -17.61 35.48 -11.38
CA PHE A 85 -17.98 36.84 -11.77
C PHE A 85 -18.79 37.57 -10.70
N SER A 86 -19.05 36.98 -9.54
CA SER A 86 -19.76 37.63 -8.44
C SER A 86 -19.08 38.92 -8.00
N PRO A 87 -19.79 40.07 -8.03
CA PRO A 87 -19.23 41.38 -7.68
C PRO A 87 -19.02 41.48 -6.15
N LYS A 88 -18.12 42.38 -5.75
CA LYS A 88 -17.85 42.67 -4.33
C LYS A 88 -19.14 43.07 -3.60
N GLY A 89 -19.35 42.52 -2.42
CA GLY A 89 -20.55 42.74 -1.60
C GLY A 89 -21.71 41.80 -1.92
N SER A 90 -21.55 40.81 -2.81
CA SER A 90 -22.48 39.70 -2.98
C SER A 90 -22.08 38.52 -2.12
N LYS A 91 -23.05 37.67 -1.79
CA LYS A 91 -22.83 36.34 -1.14
C LYS A 91 -21.84 35.50 -1.97
N GLY A 92 -21.98 35.52 -3.29
CA GLY A 92 -21.12 34.77 -4.18
C GLY A 92 -19.66 35.21 -4.11
N PHE A 93 -19.39 36.51 -3.94
CA PHE A 93 -18.03 37.00 -3.70
C PHE A 93 -17.44 36.46 -2.39
N GLU A 94 -18.20 36.49 -1.31
CA GLU A 94 -17.76 36.00 0.00
C GLU A 94 -17.45 34.50 -0.05
N ILE A 95 -18.31 33.71 -0.70
CA ILE A 95 -18.09 32.28 -0.92
C ILE A 95 -16.77 32.09 -1.70
N ARG A 96 -16.63 32.74 -2.87
CA ARG A 96 -15.43 32.63 -3.70
C ARG A 96 -14.16 32.98 -2.93
N ASP A 97 -14.17 34.05 -2.16
CA ASP A 97 -13.02 34.52 -1.37
C ASP A 97 -12.69 33.60 -0.18
N SER A 98 -13.59 32.71 0.21
CA SER A 98 -13.36 31.71 1.25
C SER A 98 -12.72 30.42 0.72
N VAL A 99 -12.81 30.12 -0.58
CA VAL A 99 -12.40 28.86 -1.18
C VAL A 99 -10.87 28.74 -1.22
N LYS A 100 -10.31 27.83 -0.44
CA LYS A 100 -8.88 27.51 -0.42
C LYS A 100 -8.59 26.16 -1.06
N ILE A 101 -9.52 25.24 -0.98
CA ILE A 101 -9.43 23.87 -1.48
C ILE A 101 -10.68 23.62 -2.30
N PHE A 102 -10.54 23.05 -3.49
CA PHE A 102 -11.69 22.73 -4.30
C PHE A 102 -11.50 21.42 -5.07
N LYS A 103 -12.54 20.59 -5.06
CA LYS A 103 -12.62 19.35 -5.82
C LYS A 103 -13.76 19.45 -6.83
N ILE A 104 -13.42 19.19 -8.08
CA ILE A 104 -14.39 19.09 -9.18
C ILE A 104 -14.38 17.63 -9.65
N ARG A 105 -15.56 17.02 -9.70
CA ARG A 105 -15.71 15.65 -10.15
C ARG A 105 -16.75 15.56 -11.26
N GLY A 106 -16.35 14.98 -12.40
CA GLY A 106 -17.26 14.58 -13.46
C GLY A 106 -17.93 13.25 -13.15
N GLU A 107 -19.03 12.93 -13.81
CA GLU A 107 -19.68 11.64 -13.69
C GLU A 107 -19.27 10.71 -14.81
N ILE A 108 -18.95 9.46 -14.46
CA ILE A 108 -18.88 8.36 -15.41
C ILE A 108 -20.26 7.72 -15.40
N VAL A 109 -21.07 7.99 -16.41
CA VAL A 109 -22.34 7.30 -16.60
C VAL A 109 -22.06 5.90 -17.14
N SER A 110 -22.21 4.90 -16.31
CA SER A 110 -22.17 3.50 -16.73
C SER A 110 -23.47 3.19 -17.51
N GLY A 111 -23.37 3.10 -18.84
CA GLY A 111 -24.41 2.58 -19.70
C GLY A 111 -25.24 3.62 -20.47
N HIS A 112 -25.08 3.65 -21.75
CA HIS A 112 -26.02 4.00 -22.83
C HIS A 112 -26.31 5.46 -23.22
N SER A 113 -25.77 6.49 -22.58
CA SER A 113 -25.71 7.82 -23.21
C SER A 113 -24.50 8.60 -22.66
N TYR A 114 -23.41 8.50 -23.40
CA TYR A 114 -22.20 9.25 -23.15
C TYR A 114 -22.45 10.73 -23.46
N GLN A 115 -22.57 11.56 -22.45
CA GLN A 115 -22.47 13.01 -22.61
C GLN A 115 -21.08 13.41 -22.12
N PRO A 116 -20.25 14.03 -22.98
CA PRO A 116 -18.89 14.42 -22.59
C PRO A 116 -18.92 15.38 -21.42
N SER A 117 -18.27 15.00 -20.30
CA SER A 117 -18.15 15.89 -19.17
C SER A 117 -17.03 16.89 -19.41
N LYS A 118 -17.38 18.19 -19.41
CA LYS A 118 -16.43 19.28 -19.57
C LYS A 118 -16.34 20.11 -18.30
N VAL A 119 -15.13 20.55 -17.95
CA VAL A 119 -14.92 21.55 -16.91
C VAL A 119 -14.33 22.82 -17.49
N TYR A 120 -14.91 23.94 -17.12
CA TYR A 120 -14.43 25.26 -17.54
C TYR A 120 -13.51 25.84 -16.47
N ALA A 121 -12.22 25.54 -16.56
CA ALA A 121 -11.21 25.99 -15.61
C ALA A 121 -11.11 27.54 -15.58
N LYS A 122 -11.47 28.22 -16.70
CA LYS A 122 -11.57 29.67 -16.76
C LYS A 122 -12.47 30.31 -15.69
N TYR A 123 -13.47 29.57 -15.20
CA TYR A 123 -14.35 30.03 -14.12
C TYR A 123 -13.73 29.95 -12.72
N LEU A 124 -12.48 29.51 -12.62
CA LEU A 124 -11.70 29.59 -11.39
C LEU A 124 -10.76 30.80 -11.35
N SER A 125 -10.60 31.55 -12.45
CA SER A 125 -9.56 32.60 -12.60
C SER A 125 -9.58 33.70 -11.54
N ASN A 126 -10.73 33.95 -10.89
CA ASN A 126 -10.87 34.95 -9.82
C ASN A 126 -10.84 34.33 -8.39
N PHE A 127 -10.57 33.03 -8.24
CA PHE A 127 -10.47 32.38 -6.93
C PHE A 127 -9.10 32.63 -6.28
N SER A 128 -8.85 33.88 -5.90
CA SER A 128 -7.52 34.38 -5.49
C SER A 128 -6.92 33.69 -4.24
N LYS A 129 -7.70 32.94 -3.48
CA LYS A 129 -7.24 32.17 -2.30
C LYS A 129 -7.16 30.68 -2.54
N LEU A 130 -7.46 30.20 -3.75
CA LEU A 130 -7.42 28.80 -4.11
C LEU A 130 -5.97 28.28 -4.12
N LYS A 131 -5.65 27.36 -3.20
CA LYS A 131 -4.33 26.75 -3.05
C LYS A 131 -4.27 25.32 -3.54
N PHE A 132 -5.37 24.60 -3.44
CA PHE A 132 -5.44 23.19 -3.77
C PHE A 132 -6.63 22.90 -4.66
N LEU A 133 -6.33 22.30 -5.82
CA LEU A 133 -7.33 21.97 -6.84
C LEU A 133 -7.23 20.50 -7.21
N LYS A 134 -8.37 19.81 -7.13
CA LYS A 134 -8.51 18.42 -7.57
C LYS A 134 -9.55 18.33 -8.67
N ILE A 135 -9.19 17.75 -9.81
CA ILE A 135 -10.05 17.56 -10.98
C ILE A 135 -10.08 16.07 -11.32
N GLU A 136 -11.27 15.48 -11.31
CA GLU A 136 -11.44 14.05 -11.56
C GLU A 136 -12.54 13.77 -12.59
N ARG A 137 -12.30 12.81 -13.50
CA ARG A 137 -13.31 12.23 -14.40
C ARG A 137 -13.90 13.21 -15.41
N PHE A 138 -13.05 13.91 -16.12
CA PHE A 138 -13.47 14.80 -17.22
C PHE A 138 -12.82 14.37 -18.53
N GLU A 139 -13.57 14.54 -19.63
CA GLU A 139 -13.04 14.36 -21.00
C GLU A 139 -12.25 15.57 -21.45
N GLU A 140 -12.67 16.78 -21.05
CA GLU A 140 -12.06 18.03 -21.50
C GLU A 140 -12.01 19.08 -20.39
N ILE A 141 -10.89 19.77 -20.29
CA ILE A 141 -10.71 20.92 -19.39
C ILE A 141 -10.48 22.16 -20.27
N ILE A 142 -11.43 23.08 -20.26
CA ILE A 142 -11.44 24.29 -21.08
C ILE A 142 -10.85 25.47 -20.31
N GLY A 143 -9.91 26.20 -20.90
CA GLY A 143 -9.28 27.40 -20.30
C GLY A 143 -8.37 27.03 -19.14
N PHE A 144 -7.63 25.92 -19.25
CA PHE A 144 -6.71 25.48 -18.19
C PHE A 144 -5.59 26.49 -17.92
N GLU A 145 -5.12 27.20 -18.93
CA GLU A 145 -4.08 28.21 -18.83
C GLU A 145 -4.49 29.41 -17.98
N GLU A 146 -5.77 29.71 -17.89
CA GLU A 146 -6.26 30.86 -17.11
C GLU A 146 -6.05 30.68 -15.59
N ILE A 147 -5.89 29.43 -15.12
CA ILE A 147 -5.62 29.16 -13.70
C ILE A 147 -4.13 29.20 -13.34
N TYR A 148 -3.22 29.39 -14.30
CA TYR A 148 -1.78 29.47 -14.02
C TYR A 148 -1.40 30.66 -13.12
N THR A 149 -2.22 31.70 -13.10
CA THR A 149 -2.02 32.90 -12.27
C THR A 149 -2.45 32.73 -10.83
N LEU A 150 -3.24 31.71 -10.55
CA LEU A 150 -3.73 31.40 -9.20
C LEU A 150 -2.60 30.91 -8.28
N PRO A 151 -2.73 31.16 -6.96
CA PRO A 151 -1.71 30.73 -5.99
C PRO A 151 -1.77 29.23 -5.68
N ILE A 152 -2.01 28.39 -6.69
CA ILE A 152 -2.15 26.95 -6.53
C ILE A 152 -0.81 26.38 -6.10
N GLU A 153 -0.81 25.73 -4.94
CA GLU A 153 0.31 25.00 -4.34
C GLU A 153 0.22 23.49 -4.59
N GLY A 154 -1.00 22.96 -4.78
CA GLY A 154 -1.24 21.55 -5.08
C GLY A 154 -2.30 21.34 -6.16
N LEU A 155 -1.99 20.47 -7.13
CA LEU A 155 -2.87 20.07 -8.22
C LEU A 155 -2.91 18.55 -8.32
N GLU A 156 -4.12 18.00 -8.31
CA GLU A 156 -4.39 16.59 -8.59
C GLU A 156 -5.33 16.48 -9.77
N MET A 157 -4.95 15.70 -10.77
CA MET A 157 -5.75 15.44 -11.96
C MET A 157 -5.79 13.92 -12.21
N ALA A 158 -6.99 13.35 -12.10
CA ALA A 158 -7.17 11.90 -12.17
C ALA A 158 -8.32 11.51 -13.09
N TRP A 159 -8.13 10.39 -13.81
CA TRP A 159 -9.14 9.81 -14.70
C TRP A 159 -9.67 10.79 -15.75
N LEU A 160 -8.75 11.51 -16.38
CA LEU A 160 -9.04 12.40 -17.50
C LEU A 160 -8.94 11.61 -18.82
N ASP A 161 -9.71 11.99 -19.82
CA ASP A 161 -9.57 11.45 -21.18
C ASP A 161 -8.46 12.16 -21.96
N ILE A 162 -8.20 13.41 -21.65
CA ILE A 162 -7.16 14.23 -22.28
C ILE A 162 -6.45 15.04 -21.19
N LEU A 163 -5.12 15.00 -21.16
CA LEU A 163 -4.33 15.90 -20.32
C LEU A 163 -4.30 17.31 -20.97
N PRO A 164 -4.76 18.37 -20.28
CA PRO A 164 -4.85 19.69 -20.87
C PRO A 164 -3.48 20.29 -21.16
N ASN A 165 -3.33 20.98 -22.27
CA ASN A 165 -2.14 21.78 -22.66
C ASN A 165 -0.81 21.02 -22.47
N HIS A 166 -0.77 19.70 -22.73
CA HIS A 166 0.44 18.89 -22.52
C HIS A 166 1.52 19.13 -23.60
N ASP A 167 1.15 19.74 -24.72
CA ASP A 167 2.09 20.16 -25.77
C ASP A 167 2.80 21.50 -25.44
N GLU A 168 2.34 22.21 -24.41
CA GLU A 168 2.87 23.48 -23.96
C GLU A 168 3.43 23.39 -22.53
N LYS A 169 4.30 24.33 -22.17
CA LYS A 169 4.84 24.39 -20.80
C LYS A 169 3.83 25.00 -19.85
N TRP A 170 3.49 24.28 -18.79
CA TRP A 170 2.59 24.78 -17.76
C TRP A 170 3.17 25.98 -16.99
N GLY A 171 2.33 26.98 -16.73
CA GLY A 171 2.73 28.28 -16.20
C GLY A 171 2.59 28.48 -14.69
N PHE A 172 2.27 27.46 -13.90
CA PHE A 172 2.10 27.59 -12.46
C PHE A 172 3.39 28.04 -11.75
N LYS A 173 3.31 29.14 -10.97
CA LYS A 173 4.47 29.74 -10.29
C LYS A 173 4.70 29.22 -8.86
N LYS A 174 3.66 28.67 -8.21
CA LYS A 174 3.68 28.28 -6.79
C LYS A 174 3.43 26.80 -6.57
N LEU A 175 3.27 26.00 -7.63
CA LEU A 175 2.94 24.60 -7.55
C LEU A 175 4.08 23.82 -6.89
N LYS A 176 3.78 23.13 -5.79
CA LYS A 176 4.69 22.29 -5.02
C LYS A 176 4.35 20.81 -5.12
N ILE A 177 3.05 20.51 -5.27
CA ILE A 177 2.52 19.15 -5.29
C ILE A 177 1.77 18.94 -6.59
N LEU A 178 2.16 17.91 -7.34
CA LEU A 178 1.47 17.53 -8.57
C LEU A 178 1.23 16.03 -8.59
N HIS A 179 -0.03 15.65 -8.76
CA HIS A 179 -0.45 14.27 -9.02
C HIS A 179 -1.20 14.22 -10.35
N LEU A 180 -0.72 13.38 -11.27
CA LEU A 180 -1.33 13.16 -12.58
C LEU A 180 -1.57 11.68 -12.83
N ASP A 181 -2.80 11.33 -13.15
CA ASP A 181 -3.13 10.06 -13.80
C ASP A 181 -3.21 10.30 -15.31
N PHE A 182 -2.32 9.66 -16.07
CA PHE A 182 -2.27 9.80 -17.52
C PHE A 182 -3.49 9.18 -18.19
N PRO A 183 -4.07 9.86 -19.19
CA PRO A 183 -5.24 9.37 -19.90
C PRO A 183 -4.95 8.09 -20.69
N LYS A 184 -5.97 7.22 -20.75
CA LYS A 184 -5.89 5.94 -21.49
C LYS A 184 -6.06 6.12 -23.00
N THR A 185 -6.86 7.10 -23.39
CA THR A 185 -7.35 7.29 -24.77
C THR A 185 -6.38 8.08 -25.64
N LYS A 186 -5.64 9.03 -25.03
CA LYS A 186 -4.62 9.84 -25.71
C LYS A 186 -3.33 9.78 -24.89
N PRO A 187 -2.43 8.82 -25.20
CA PRO A 187 -1.20 8.64 -24.44
C PRO A 187 -0.30 9.88 -24.60
N VAL A 188 0.27 10.30 -23.46
CA VAL A 188 1.31 11.33 -23.40
C VAL A 188 2.65 10.60 -23.37
N ASN A 189 3.58 10.99 -24.23
CA ASN A 189 4.87 10.31 -24.38
C ASN A 189 6.05 11.07 -23.75
N HIS A 190 5.81 12.25 -23.17
CA HIS A 190 6.84 13.08 -22.58
C HIS A 190 6.30 13.95 -21.44
N LEU A 191 7.22 14.50 -20.64
CA LEU A 191 6.92 15.38 -19.51
C LEU A 191 7.33 16.84 -19.75
N ASP A 192 7.54 17.27 -21.00
CA ASP A 192 8.12 18.58 -21.30
C ASP A 192 7.26 19.76 -20.80
N PHE A 193 5.95 19.56 -20.68
CA PHE A 193 5.02 20.54 -20.09
C PHE A 193 5.34 20.86 -18.62
N LEU A 194 6.06 19.98 -17.90
CA LEU A 194 6.48 20.19 -16.50
C LEU A 194 7.76 21.04 -16.37
N SER A 195 8.49 21.28 -17.44
CA SER A 195 9.85 21.83 -17.39
C SER A 195 9.96 23.22 -16.72
N ASN A 196 8.87 23.99 -16.64
CA ASN A 196 8.82 25.28 -15.96
C ASN A 196 8.42 25.20 -14.49
N LEU A 197 8.00 24.03 -14.00
CA LEU A 197 7.46 23.85 -12.65
C LEU A 197 8.55 23.62 -11.61
N VAL A 198 9.54 24.50 -11.59
CA VAL A 198 10.76 24.40 -10.77
C VAL A 198 10.52 24.45 -9.25
N THR A 199 9.29 24.72 -8.83
CA THR A 199 8.89 24.76 -7.42
C THR A 199 8.36 23.45 -6.89
N ILE A 200 8.18 22.43 -7.75
CA ILE A 200 7.64 21.12 -7.36
C ILE A 200 8.59 20.43 -6.38
N GLU A 201 8.01 19.98 -5.27
CA GLU A 201 8.65 19.17 -4.24
C GLU A 201 8.11 17.73 -4.23
N THR A 202 6.86 17.53 -4.65
CA THR A 202 6.19 16.22 -4.72
C THR A 202 5.60 16.02 -6.11
N LEU A 203 6.01 14.94 -6.77
CA LEU A 203 5.50 14.55 -8.09
C LEU A 203 5.04 13.10 -8.07
N LYS A 204 3.77 12.89 -8.40
CA LYS A 204 3.19 11.56 -8.61
C LYS A 204 2.61 11.47 -10.01
N LEU A 205 3.10 10.51 -10.77
CA LEU A 205 2.68 10.25 -12.15
C LEU A 205 2.23 8.80 -12.26
N GLN A 206 1.02 8.58 -12.71
CA GLN A 206 0.45 7.26 -12.83
C GLN A 206 -0.10 7.04 -14.24
N ALA A 207 0.28 5.95 -14.88
CA ALA A 207 -0.31 5.51 -16.13
C ALA A 207 -0.95 4.13 -15.95
N SER A 208 -2.08 3.89 -16.61
CA SER A 208 -2.61 2.54 -16.71
C SER A 208 -1.75 1.71 -17.67
N PHE A 209 -1.70 0.39 -17.49
CA PHE A 209 -0.97 -0.52 -18.37
C PHE A 209 -1.26 -0.34 -19.86
N ALA A 210 -2.48 0.08 -20.21
CA ALA A 210 -2.87 0.33 -21.61
C ALA A 210 -2.24 1.60 -22.21
N ALA A 211 -1.72 2.52 -21.37
CA ALA A 211 -1.10 3.78 -21.81
C ALA A 211 0.43 3.71 -21.81
N LYS A 212 1.02 2.52 -21.54
CA LYS A 212 2.48 2.33 -21.49
C LYS A 212 3.10 2.60 -22.86
N SER A 213 3.92 3.66 -22.94
CA SER A 213 4.73 3.96 -24.13
C SER A 213 6.17 3.50 -23.90
N PRO A 214 6.76 2.66 -24.78
CA PRO A 214 8.12 2.19 -24.62
C PRO A 214 9.18 3.32 -24.71
N ASP A 215 8.81 4.44 -25.33
CA ASP A 215 9.70 5.59 -25.57
C ASP A 215 9.31 6.79 -24.69
N PHE A 216 8.72 6.55 -23.53
CA PHE A 216 8.28 7.63 -22.63
C PHE A 216 9.47 8.47 -22.14
N SER A 217 9.43 9.78 -22.45
CA SER A 217 10.50 10.70 -22.10
C SER A 217 10.27 11.35 -20.73
N ILE A 218 11.21 11.11 -19.80
CA ILE A 218 11.26 11.75 -18.48
C ILE A 218 12.24 12.92 -18.41
N ASN A 219 12.71 13.42 -19.56
CA ASN A 219 13.76 14.43 -19.65
C ASN A 219 13.47 15.74 -18.90
N ALA A 220 12.20 16.11 -18.76
CA ALA A 220 11.80 17.31 -18.02
C ALA A 220 12.10 17.23 -16.52
N LEU A 221 12.23 16.04 -15.94
CA LEU A 221 12.52 15.87 -14.51
C LEU A 221 13.83 16.56 -14.10
N LYS A 222 14.83 16.66 -14.99
CA LYS A 222 16.10 17.35 -14.69
C LYS A 222 15.94 18.81 -14.25
N PHE A 223 14.83 19.45 -14.57
CA PHE A 223 14.56 20.84 -14.19
C PHE A 223 13.92 20.98 -12.80
N LEU A 224 13.40 19.88 -12.23
CA LEU A 224 12.65 19.87 -10.98
C LEU A 224 13.58 19.72 -9.75
N GLN A 225 14.54 20.62 -9.62
CA GLN A 225 15.64 20.56 -8.65
C GLN A 225 15.20 20.55 -7.17
N LYS A 226 13.96 20.95 -6.85
CA LYS A 226 13.41 20.94 -5.49
C LYS A 226 12.68 19.65 -5.14
N LEU A 227 12.65 18.69 -6.08
CA LEU A 227 11.91 17.44 -5.91
C LEU A 227 12.50 16.62 -4.77
N LYS A 228 11.66 16.29 -3.80
CA LYS A 228 11.95 15.43 -2.64
C LYS A 228 11.27 14.08 -2.77
N PHE A 229 10.09 14.06 -3.37
CA PHE A 229 9.27 12.89 -3.55
C PHE A 229 8.96 12.68 -5.02
N LEU A 230 9.35 11.51 -5.56
CA LEU A 230 9.03 11.07 -6.91
C LEU A 230 8.35 9.72 -6.90
N GLN A 231 7.13 9.67 -7.41
CA GLN A 231 6.44 8.41 -7.68
C GLN A 231 6.03 8.34 -9.14
N THR A 232 6.39 7.23 -9.78
CA THR A 232 5.89 6.89 -11.12
C THR A 232 5.38 5.46 -11.14
N SER A 233 4.30 5.21 -11.87
CA SER A 233 3.74 3.87 -12.05
C SER A 233 3.26 3.68 -13.48
N GLY A 234 3.60 2.55 -14.09
CA GLY A 234 3.14 2.17 -15.42
C GLY A 234 3.75 2.98 -16.59
N LEU A 235 4.78 3.79 -16.35
CA LEU A 235 5.50 4.53 -17.39
C LEU A 235 6.61 3.66 -17.99
N GLY A 236 6.75 3.66 -19.32
CA GLY A 236 7.60 2.72 -20.07
C GLY A 236 9.08 3.08 -20.20
N TYR A 237 9.68 3.89 -19.29
CA TYR A 237 11.10 4.26 -19.38
C TYR A 237 12.02 3.16 -18.82
N ALA A 238 13.20 3.01 -19.42
CA ALA A 238 14.16 1.95 -19.08
C ALA A 238 15.33 2.42 -18.18
N LYS A 239 15.58 3.72 -18.06
CA LYS A 239 16.71 4.30 -17.32
C LYS A 239 16.29 5.55 -16.57
N VAL A 240 16.98 5.80 -15.45
CA VAL A 240 16.78 6.98 -14.60
C VAL A 240 18.05 7.83 -14.47
N ASP A 241 18.94 7.78 -15.44
CA ASP A 241 20.15 8.61 -15.48
C ASP A 241 19.84 10.12 -15.42
N ILE A 242 18.72 10.52 -16.01
CA ILE A 242 18.26 11.91 -16.02
C ILE A 242 17.95 12.45 -14.62
N ILE A 243 17.58 11.61 -13.66
CA ILE A 243 17.31 12.05 -12.29
C ILE A 243 18.59 12.22 -11.46
N SER A 244 19.78 11.92 -12.01
CA SER A 244 21.06 12.22 -11.36
C SER A 244 21.25 13.70 -11.02
N ASN A 245 20.45 14.57 -11.60
CA ASN A 245 20.41 16.00 -11.24
C ASN A 245 19.55 16.31 -10.02
N LEU A 246 18.71 15.36 -9.55
CA LEU A 246 17.77 15.57 -8.45
C LEU A 246 18.42 15.18 -7.12
N LYS A 247 19.20 16.09 -6.53
CA LYS A 247 19.98 15.83 -5.32
C LYS A 247 19.18 15.80 -4.02
N ASN A 248 17.93 16.27 -4.04
CA ASN A 248 17.11 16.44 -2.86
C ASN A 248 16.07 15.32 -2.67
N LEU A 249 16.14 14.25 -3.46
CA LEU A 249 15.21 13.13 -3.34
C LEU A 249 15.41 12.40 -2.01
N ASN A 250 14.34 12.29 -1.22
CA ASN A 250 14.26 11.46 -0.03
C ASN A 250 13.46 10.19 -0.29
N TYR A 251 12.52 10.23 -1.23
CA TYR A 251 11.63 9.14 -1.56
C TYR A 251 11.52 8.95 -3.07
N VAL A 252 11.70 7.73 -3.52
CA VAL A 252 11.53 7.33 -4.92
C VAL A 252 10.73 6.04 -5.01
N LYS A 253 9.64 6.09 -5.80
CA LYS A 253 8.85 4.92 -6.19
C LYS A 253 8.76 4.84 -7.70
N LEU A 254 9.34 3.81 -8.31
CA LEU A 254 9.42 3.61 -9.75
C LEU A 254 8.78 2.26 -10.13
N HIS A 255 7.53 2.12 -9.73
CA HIS A 255 6.75 0.89 -9.82
C HIS A 255 6.35 0.56 -11.26
N GLU A 256 6.31 -0.75 -11.59
CA GLU A 256 5.89 -1.23 -12.93
C GLU A 256 6.65 -0.57 -14.09
N SER A 257 7.92 -0.28 -13.89
CA SER A 257 8.80 0.33 -14.90
C SER A 257 9.60 -0.73 -15.67
N ASP A 258 10.09 -0.36 -16.85
CA ASP A 258 11.01 -1.19 -17.63
C ASP A 258 12.49 -0.97 -17.21
N LEU A 259 12.72 -0.51 -15.99
CA LEU A 259 14.03 -0.18 -15.48
C LEU A 259 15.00 -1.35 -15.52
N SER A 260 16.17 -1.09 -16.11
CA SER A 260 17.33 -1.98 -16.09
C SER A 260 18.56 -1.33 -15.44
N ASP A 261 18.57 0.01 -15.31
CA ASP A 261 19.66 0.79 -14.70
C ASP A 261 19.06 1.84 -13.73
N ILE A 262 19.59 1.84 -12.50
CA ILE A 262 19.19 2.73 -11.40
C ILE A 262 20.35 3.60 -10.91
N SER A 263 21.46 3.66 -11.65
CA SER A 263 22.66 4.42 -11.26
C SER A 263 22.37 5.92 -11.04
N GLY A 264 21.37 6.48 -11.72
CA GLY A 264 20.93 7.86 -11.53
C GLY A 264 20.42 8.19 -10.13
N LEU A 265 19.98 7.20 -9.34
CA LEU A 265 19.55 7.41 -7.96
C LEU A 265 20.69 7.80 -7.02
N THR A 266 21.93 7.47 -7.37
CA THR A 266 23.10 7.63 -6.48
C THR A 266 23.48 9.07 -6.19
N SER A 267 22.93 10.03 -6.92
CA SER A 267 23.15 11.47 -6.69
C SER A 267 22.30 12.05 -5.55
N SER A 268 21.29 11.32 -5.11
CA SER A 268 20.40 11.70 -4.01
C SER A 268 20.90 11.06 -2.72
N GLU A 269 21.94 11.64 -2.10
CA GLU A 269 22.61 11.05 -0.92
C GLU A 269 21.66 10.92 0.30
N ASP A 270 20.62 11.75 0.36
CA ASP A 270 19.59 11.74 1.42
C ASP A 270 18.42 10.79 1.13
N LEU A 271 18.57 9.89 0.14
CA LEU A 271 17.50 8.97 -0.23
C LEU A 271 17.29 7.93 0.87
N GLU A 272 16.08 7.92 1.45
CA GLU A 272 15.69 7.06 2.56
C GLU A 272 14.76 5.92 2.12
N PHE A 273 13.94 6.15 1.11
CA PHE A 273 12.91 5.22 0.66
C PHE A 273 13.03 4.94 -0.84
N ILE A 274 13.15 3.66 -1.19
CA ILE A 274 13.27 3.19 -2.57
C ILE A 274 12.26 2.08 -2.81
N ASP A 275 11.34 2.29 -3.74
CA ASP A 275 10.40 1.26 -4.20
C ASP A 275 10.60 1.03 -5.70
N LEU A 276 11.11 -0.15 -6.05
CA LEU A 276 11.36 -0.63 -7.41
C LEU A 276 10.52 -1.87 -7.72
N ASN A 277 9.42 -2.05 -6.99
CA ASN A 277 8.52 -3.19 -7.15
C ASN A 277 8.06 -3.31 -8.61
N TYR A 278 8.06 -4.56 -9.14
CA TYR A 278 7.75 -4.86 -10.54
C TYR A 278 8.64 -4.15 -11.59
N ALA A 279 9.86 -3.75 -11.24
CA ALA A 279 10.88 -3.41 -12.24
C ALA A 279 11.46 -4.72 -12.82
N THR A 280 10.71 -5.36 -13.70
CA THR A 280 10.97 -6.75 -14.15
C THR A 280 12.22 -6.93 -15.02
N LYS A 281 12.87 -5.84 -15.43
CA LYS A 281 14.14 -5.87 -16.17
C LYS A 281 15.35 -5.54 -15.28
N LEU A 282 15.14 -5.20 -14.00
CA LEU A 282 16.22 -4.86 -13.07
C LEU A 282 16.89 -6.14 -12.55
N THR A 283 18.18 -6.29 -12.89
CA THR A 283 18.99 -7.44 -12.48
C THR A 283 20.09 -7.11 -11.48
N ASN A 284 20.41 -5.81 -11.29
CA ASN A 284 21.56 -5.36 -10.51
C ASN A 284 21.24 -4.07 -9.75
N ILE A 285 21.61 -4.06 -8.46
CA ILE A 285 21.44 -2.91 -7.55
C ILE A 285 22.78 -2.45 -6.94
N SER A 286 23.92 -2.88 -7.46
CA SER A 286 25.25 -2.58 -6.88
C SER A 286 25.56 -1.08 -6.79
N SER A 287 24.96 -0.25 -7.64
CA SER A 287 25.06 1.21 -7.58
C SER A 287 24.57 1.79 -6.26
N LEU A 288 23.60 1.15 -5.58
CA LEU A 288 23.05 1.61 -4.28
C LEU A 288 24.09 1.60 -3.15
N SER A 289 25.26 0.96 -3.32
CA SER A 289 26.36 0.96 -2.33
C SER A 289 26.85 2.36 -1.93
N LYS A 290 26.54 3.38 -2.72
CA LYS A 290 26.84 4.79 -2.42
C LYS A 290 25.83 5.43 -1.46
N LEU A 291 24.63 4.85 -1.33
CA LEU A 291 23.53 5.39 -0.52
C LEU A 291 23.56 4.79 0.88
N LYS A 292 23.87 5.61 1.90
CA LYS A 292 24.03 5.15 3.29
C LYS A 292 22.77 5.36 4.12
N ASN A 293 21.84 6.20 3.64
CA ASN A 293 20.67 6.65 4.40
C ASN A 293 19.40 5.83 4.10
N ILE A 294 19.51 4.77 3.27
CA ILE A 294 18.37 3.92 2.93
C ILE A 294 17.80 3.31 4.22
N LYS A 295 16.50 3.55 4.47
CA LYS A 295 15.73 3.01 5.58
C LYS A 295 14.79 1.89 5.13
N LEU A 296 14.13 2.07 4.00
CA LEU A 296 13.24 1.07 3.42
C LEU A 296 13.52 0.89 1.94
N ILE A 297 13.51 -0.37 1.51
CA ILE A 297 13.66 -0.72 0.10
C ILE A 297 12.72 -1.85 -0.30
N ASP A 298 11.97 -1.63 -1.38
CA ASP A 298 11.16 -2.66 -2.05
C ASP A 298 11.78 -3.00 -3.41
N LEU A 299 12.22 -4.25 -3.55
CA LEU A 299 12.82 -4.85 -4.75
C LEU A 299 11.98 -6.01 -5.26
N SER A 300 10.77 -6.17 -4.73
CA SER A 300 9.93 -7.34 -5.01
C SER A 300 9.56 -7.44 -6.49
N SER A 301 9.46 -8.66 -6.98
CA SER A 301 9.14 -8.95 -8.38
C SER A 301 10.13 -8.34 -9.40
N THR A 302 11.40 -8.17 -9.01
CA THR A 302 12.52 -7.84 -9.90
C THR A 302 13.31 -9.09 -10.30
N GLN A 303 14.33 -8.95 -11.15
CA GLN A 303 15.21 -10.04 -11.58
C GLN A 303 16.60 -9.98 -10.92
N ILE A 304 16.71 -9.35 -9.76
CA ILE A 304 17.97 -9.31 -9.02
C ILE A 304 18.30 -10.70 -8.47
N THR A 305 19.57 -11.09 -8.61
CA THR A 305 20.09 -12.37 -8.08
C THR A 305 20.91 -12.20 -6.81
N SER A 306 21.19 -10.96 -6.40
CA SER A 306 22.02 -10.62 -5.25
C SER A 306 21.61 -9.29 -4.65
N LEU A 307 21.76 -9.16 -3.34
CA LEU A 307 21.61 -7.90 -2.59
C LEU A 307 22.90 -7.07 -2.54
N LYS A 308 23.89 -7.38 -3.39
CA LYS A 308 25.12 -6.58 -3.52
C LYS A 308 24.76 -5.14 -3.85
N GLY A 309 25.20 -4.21 -3.02
CA GLY A 309 24.82 -2.78 -3.07
C GLY A 309 24.14 -2.30 -1.80
N LEU A 310 23.69 -3.23 -0.91
CA LEU A 310 23.11 -2.87 0.40
C LEU A 310 24.09 -3.02 1.56
N GLU A 311 25.35 -3.41 1.33
CA GLU A 311 26.35 -3.66 2.38
C GLU A 311 26.64 -2.42 3.23
N ASN A 312 26.42 -1.23 2.69
CA ASN A 312 26.62 0.04 3.38
C ASN A 312 25.34 0.64 3.98
N SER A 313 24.19 -0.03 3.83
CA SER A 313 22.90 0.45 4.27
C SER A 313 22.68 0.17 5.77
N VAL A 314 23.53 0.77 6.62
CA VAL A 314 23.51 0.58 8.09
C VAL A 314 22.22 1.06 8.75
N ASN A 315 21.50 1.95 8.09
CA ASN A 315 20.21 2.51 8.53
C ASN A 315 19.01 1.72 8.01
N LEU A 316 19.22 0.59 7.32
CA LEU A 316 18.14 -0.19 6.75
C LEU A 316 17.27 -0.79 7.86
N HIS A 317 15.96 -0.52 7.81
CA HIS A 317 14.95 -0.99 8.73
C HIS A 317 14.06 -2.07 8.11
N GLY A 318 13.78 -1.97 6.81
CA GLY A 318 12.94 -2.92 6.10
C GLY A 318 13.40 -3.23 4.69
N LEU A 319 13.35 -4.51 4.32
CA LEU A 319 13.59 -5.03 2.98
C LEU A 319 12.42 -5.87 2.52
N ASN A 320 11.90 -5.57 1.34
CA ASN A 320 11.09 -6.49 0.57
C ASN A 320 11.85 -6.89 -0.71
N ALA A 321 12.23 -8.16 -0.81
CA ALA A 321 12.83 -8.76 -2.00
C ALA A 321 12.03 -9.99 -2.45
N SER A 322 10.74 -10.06 -2.12
CA SER A 322 9.90 -11.20 -2.47
C SER A 322 9.80 -11.40 -3.99
N ARG A 323 9.64 -12.65 -4.41
CA ARG A 323 9.55 -13.02 -5.83
C ARG A 323 10.76 -12.60 -6.65
N THR A 324 11.94 -12.67 -6.06
CA THR A 324 13.21 -12.42 -6.74
C THR A 324 14.07 -13.69 -6.77
N PRO A 325 14.96 -13.86 -7.75
CA PRO A 325 15.90 -14.99 -7.81
C PRO A 325 17.16 -14.77 -6.97
N ILE A 326 17.07 -14.09 -5.82
CA ILE A 326 18.22 -13.93 -4.91
C ILE A 326 18.60 -15.29 -4.30
N LYS A 327 19.92 -15.50 -4.12
CA LYS A 327 20.47 -16.75 -3.58
C LYS A 327 20.80 -16.68 -2.09
N ASN A 328 21.13 -15.50 -1.59
CA ASN A 328 21.48 -15.28 -0.18
C ASN A 328 21.16 -13.85 0.27
N LEU A 329 21.32 -13.60 1.56
CA LEU A 329 21.13 -12.29 2.19
C LEU A 329 22.47 -11.59 2.54
N ASP A 330 23.58 -11.93 1.90
CA ASP A 330 24.92 -11.43 2.26
C ASP A 330 25.04 -9.90 2.20
N GLY A 331 24.28 -9.24 1.33
CA GLY A 331 24.21 -7.78 1.28
C GLY A 331 23.68 -7.12 2.56
N LEU A 332 23.09 -7.89 3.51
CA LEU A 332 22.55 -7.38 4.77
C LEU A 332 23.51 -7.51 5.97
N VAL A 333 24.74 -7.95 5.77
CA VAL A 333 25.70 -8.24 6.85
C VAL A 333 25.91 -7.09 7.84
N ASN A 334 25.73 -5.84 7.39
CA ASN A 334 25.86 -4.62 8.20
C ASN A 334 24.51 -3.98 8.55
N ALA A 335 23.38 -4.56 8.17
CA ALA A 335 22.04 -4.03 8.43
C ALA A 335 21.58 -4.33 9.87
N LYS A 336 22.31 -3.79 10.87
CA LYS A 336 22.06 -4.04 12.30
C LYS A 336 20.74 -3.49 12.82
N ASN A 337 20.13 -2.55 12.09
CA ASN A 337 18.89 -1.88 12.43
C ASN A 337 17.66 -2.47 11.73
N ILE A 338 17.82 -3.55 10.99
CA ILE A 338 16.71 -4.15 10.24
C ILE A 338 15.70 -4.80 11.18
N TYR A 339 14.41 -4.48 10.97
CA TYR A 339 13.27 -5.00 11.73
C TYR A 339 12.45 -6.02 10.94
N CYS A 340 12.39 -5.84 9.62
CA CYS A 340 11.54 -6.63 8.75
C CYS A 340 12.27 -7.04 7.47
N ILE A 341 12.11 -8.31 7.10
CA ILE A 341 12.60 -8.88 5.85
C ILE A 341 11.49 -9.72 5.22
N ASP A 342 11.15 -9.42 3.99
CA ASP A 342 10.26 -10.23 3.18
C ASP A 342 11.00 -10.78 1.96
N VAL A 343 11.17 -12.08 1.93
CA VAL A 343 11.75 -12.84 0.81
C VAL A 343 10.81 -13.96 0.36
N THR A 344 9.52 -13.79 0.58
CA THR A 344 8.49 -14.74 0.13
C THR A 344 8.65 -15.04 -1.36
N ASP A 345 8.46 -16.29 -1.76
CA ASP A 345 8.60 -16.78 -3.14
C ASP A 345 10.01 -16.64 -3.74
N CYS A 346 11.07 -16.45 -2.93
CA CYS A 346 12.46 -16.50 -3.39
C CYS A 346 12.91 -17.97 -3.51
N LYS A 347 12.54 -18.61 -4.60
CA LYS A 347 12.75 -20.06 -4.78
C LYS A 347 14.22 -20.48 -4.85
N GLU A 348 15.12 -19.57 -5.24
CA GLU A 348 16.56 -19.79 -5.33
C GLU A 348 17.31 -19.42 -4.03
N LEU A 349 16.62 -18.94 -2.99
CA LEU A 349 17.26 -18.56 -1.73
C LEU A 349 17.78 -19.80 -1.00
N GLU A 350 19.09 -19.91 -0.86
CA GLU A 350 19.82 -21.03 -0.24
C GLU A 350 20.26 -20.71 1.20
N SER A 351 20.55 -19.44 1.52
CA SER A 351 21.12 -19.02 2.81
C SER A 351 20.58 -17.69 3.31
N ILE A 352 20.38 -17.59 4.63
CA ILE A 352 20.05 -16.35 5.34
C ILE A 352 21.20 -15.90 6.28
N GLU A 353 22.40 -16.44 6.19
CA GLU A 353 23.52 -16.11 7.09
C GLU A 353 23.89 -14.62 7.09
N GLY A 354 23.57 -13.89 6.04
CA GLY A 354 23.75 -12.44 5.96
C GLY A 354 23.07 -11.65 7.06
N ILE A 355 22.06 -12.21 7.75
CA ILE A 355 21.35 -11.55 8.85
C ILE A 355 21.89 -11.85 10.25
N LYS A 356 23.00 -12.57 10.39
CA LYS A 356 23.54 -12.99 11.70
C LYS A 356 23.80 -11.85 12.70
N ASN A 357 23.92 -10.62 12.23
CA ASN A 357 24.12 -9.41 13.02
C ASN A 357 22.83 -8.59 13.24
N SER A 358 21.70 -9.05 12.73
CA SER A 358 20.41 -8.32 12.74
C SER A 358 19.64 -8.53 14.04
N MET A 359 20.22 -8.10 15.18
CA MET A 359 19.67 -8.34 16.51
C MET A 359 18.31 -7.68 16.76
N LYS A 360 17.95 -6.67 15.95
CA LYS A 360 16.65 -5.96 16.04
C LYS A 360 15.56 -6.61 15.19
N LEU A 361 15.86 -7.67 14.45
CA LEU A 361 14.90 -8.33 13.57
C LEU A 361 13.68 -8.82 14.36
N LYS A 362 12.49 -8.39 13.94
CA LYS A 362 11.19 -8.74 14.50
C LYS A 362 10.40 -9.66 13.59
N GLU A 363 10.65 -9.57 12.28
CA GLU A 363 9.89 -10.29 11.28
C GLU A 363 10.75 -10.74 10.12
N ILE A 364 10.58 -11.99 9.71
CA ILE A 364 11.13 -12.54 8.48
C ILE A 364 10.11 -13.46 7.81
N LEU A 365 9.83 -13.20 6.53
CA LEU A 365 8.89 -13.99 5.73
C LEU A 365 9.66 -14.81 4.71
N LEU A 366 9.58 -16.15 4.83
CA LEU A 366 10.32 -17.13 4.04
C LEU A 366 9.40 -18.14 3.34
N ASP A 367 8.12 -17.80 3.17
CA ASP A 367 7.17 -18.70 2.50
C ASP A 367 7.62 -18.99 1.07
N ASN A 368 7.50 -20.25 0.66
CA ASN A 368 7.87 -20.76 -0.67
C ASN A 368 9.36 -20.59 -1.06
N CYS A 369 10.26 -20.41 -0.08
CA CYS A 369 11.71 -20.44 -0.31
C CYS A 369 12.18 -21.91 -0.36
N SER A 370 11.92 -22.60 -1.46
CA SER A 370 12.10 -24.05 -1.56
C SER A 370 13.55 -24.54 -1.49
N SER A 371 14.53 -23.68 -1.84
CA SER A 371 15.96 -24.02 -1.82
C SER A 371 16.60 -23.84 -0.44
N ILE A 372 15.98 -23.12 0.50
CA ILE A 372 16.55 -22.93 1.83
C ILE A 372 16.43 -24.22 2.65
N GLN A 373 17.54 -24.72 3.18
CA GLN A 373 17.59 -25.95 3.96
C GLN A 373 17.88 -25.71 5.44
N SER A 374 18.39 -24.53 5.80
CA SER A 374 18.80 -24.16 7.15
C SER A 374 18.38 -22.73 7.48
N LEU A 375 18.07 -22.48 8.75
CA LEU A 375 17.85 -21.15 9.32
C LEU A 375 19.13 -20.58 9.98
N SER A 376 20.33 -21.10 9.64
CA SER A 376 21.59 -20.56 10.16
C SER A 376 21.70 -19.06 9.85
N GLY A 377 22.10 -18.30 10.88
CA GLY A 377 22.16 -16.82 10.82
C GLY A 377 21.06 -16.13 11.63
N ILE A 378 20.03 -16.88 12.08
CA ILE A 378 18.92 -16.28 12.86
C ILE A 378 19.12 -16.42 14.39
N GLU A 379 20.14 -17.14 14.84
CA GLU A 379 20.36 -17.51 16.25
C GLU A 379 20.45 -16.31 17.19
N ASN A 380 20.92 -15.18 16.67
CA ASN A 380 21.06 -13.93 17.42
C ASN A 380 19.83 -13.03 17.38
N CYS A 381 18.83 -13.38 16.60
CA CYS A 381 17.58 -12.61 16.44
C CYS A 381 16.58 -12.90 17.59
N LYS A 382 17.03 -12.73 18.84
CA LYS A 382 16.24 -13.05 20.06
C LYS A 382 14.92 -12.30 20.17
N GLY A 383 14.80 -11.18 19.46
CA GLY A 383 13.60 -10.35 19.41
C GLY A 383 12.61 -10.73 18.32
N LEU A 384 12.89 -11.79 17.56
CA LEU A 384 12.04 -12.27 16.48
C LEU A 384 10.65 -12.62 17.01
N LYS A 385 9.62 -12.08 16.37
CA LYS A 385 8.21 -12.30 16.71
C LYS A 385 7.48 -13.08 15.62
N ILE A 386 7.80 -12.80 14.36
CA ILE A 386 7.12 -13.39 13.21
C ILE A 386 8.13 -14.07 12.29
N ILE A 387 7.87 -15.33 11.99
CA ILE A 387 8.57 -16.06 10.95
C ILE A 387 7.55 -16.92 10.19
N THR A 388 7.54 -16.83 8.86
CA THR A 388 6.73 -17.70 8.01
C THR A 388 7.66 -18.62 7.21
N LEU A 389 7.28 -19.87 7.05
CA LEU A 389 8.15 -20.92 6.53
C LEU A 389 7.42 -21.90 5.60
N SER A 390 6.14 -21.66 5.30
CA SER A 390 5.34 -22.58 4.51
C SER A 390 5.91 -22.73 3.09
N GLY A 391 6.04 -23.97 2.63
CA GLY A 391 6.62 -24.26 1.31
C GLY A 391 8.15 -24.13 1.24
N SER A 392 8.83 -23.97 2.38
CA SER A 392 10.29 -23.92 2.44
C SER A 392 10.93 -25.31 2.46
N GLY A 393 12.22 -25.37 2.11
CA GLY A 393 13.02 -26.61 2.10
C GLY A 393 13.68 -26.96 3.44
N ILE A 394 13.39 -26.24 4.53
CA ILE A 394 14.03 -26.40 5.83
C ILE A 394 13.83 -27.80 6.42
N SER A 395 14.85 -28.29 7.14
CA SER A 395 14.81 -29.61 7.80
C SER A 395 14.48 -29.55 9.29
N ASN A 396 14.80 -28.45 9.99
CA ASN A 396 14.51 -28.26 11.41
C ASN A 396 14.48 -26.77 11.78
N LEU A 397 13.96 -26.48 12.98
CA LEU A 397 13.84 -25.12 13.53
C LEU A 397 14.85 -24.83 14.66
N ASN A 398 15.90 -25.65 14.83
CA ASN A 398 16.86 -25.53 15.94
C ASN A 398 17.47 -24.13 16.10
N PRO A 399 17.79 -23.36 15.03
CA PRO A 399 18.30 -22.02 15.18
C PRO A 399 17.37 -21.04 15.90
N LEU A 400 16.07 -21.36 16.03
CA LEU A 400 15.07 -20.53 16.72
C LEU A 400 14.98 -20.77 18.22
N ILE A 401 15.78 -21.67 18.81
CA ILE A 401 15.67 -22.10 20.22
C ILE A 401 15.75 -20.95 21.23
N ASN A 402 16.39 -19.86 20.87
CA ASN A 402 16.52 -18.67 21.70
C ASN A 402 15.40 -17.63 21.52
N CYS A 403 14.48 -17.86 20.59
CA CYS A 403 13.37 -16.96 20.30
C CYS A 403 12.17 -17.33 21.18
N LYS A 404 11.81 -16.48 22.15
CA LYS A 404 10.84 -16.83 23.19
C LYS A 404 9.38 -16.50 22.86
N ASN A 405 9.13 -15.69 21.84
CA ASN A 405 7.79 -15.16 21.52
C ASN A 405 7.54 -15.17 20.01
N ILE A 406 7.74 -16.33 19.39
CA ILE A 406 7.47 -16.49 17.95
C ILE A 406 6.00 -16.89 17.76
N PHE A 407 5.31 -16.13 16.93
CA PHE A 407 3.99 -16.47 16.41
C PHE A 407 3.86 -15.93 14.99
N ASN A 408 2.98 -16.52 14.19
CA ASN A 408 2.79 -16.09 12.81
C ASN A 408 1.37 -15.60 12.48
N ASN A 409 0.56 -15.29 13.50
CA ASN A 409 -0.86 -14.96 13.31
C ASN A 409 -1.40 -13.73 14.07
N LYS A 410 -0.62 -12.92 14.72
CA LYS A 410 -1.17 -11.69 15.32
C LYS A 410 -0.57 -10.48 14.62
N ASN A 411 -1.48 -9.62 14.15
CA ASN A 411 -1.14 -8.24 13.83
C ASN A 411 -0.53 -7.63 15.10
N PRO A 412 0.79 -7.61 15.26
CA PRO A 412 1.37 -7.06 16.46
C PRO A 412 0.97 -5.59 16.49
N LYS A 413 0.34 -5.15 17.57
CA LYS A 413 0.40 -3.73 17.90
C LYS A 413 1.89 -3.47 18.11
N TRP A 414 2.52 -2.84 17.14
CA TRP A 414 3.91 -2.41 17.26
C TRP A 414 3.96 -1.44 18.43
N ASP A 415 4.87 -1.71 19.36
CA ASP A 415 5.16 -0.78 20.45
C ASP A 415 5.45 0.59 19.82
N ASP A 416 4.98 1.67 20.43
CA ASP A 416 4.93 3.05 19.93
C ASP A 416 6.24 3.62 19.35
N GLU A 417 7.39 2.95 19.55
CA GLU A 417 8.69 3.37 19.01
C GLU A 417 8.77 3.36 17.46
N THR A 418 7.90 2.61 16.78
CA THR A 418 7.86 2.59 15.31
C THR A 418 6.83 3.55 14.73
N THR A 419 5.88 4.03 15.53
CA THR A 419 4.88 5.04 15.13
C THR A 419 5.43 6.45 15.14
N GLU A 420 6.49 6.76 15.92
CA GLU A 420 7.16 8.07 15.89
C GLU A 420 7.72 8.44 14.49
N TRP A 421 7.94 7.47 13.62
CA TRP A 421 8.42 7.70 12.25
C TRP A 421 7.33 8.13 11.28
N ALA A 422 6.10 7.72 11.52
CA ALA A 422 4.94 8.12 10.73
C ALA A 422 4.49 9.56 11.05
N ASP A 423 4.65 9.99 12.31
CA ASP A 423 4.13 11.27 12.80
C ASP A 423 5.06 12.46 12.56
N ASN A 424 6.38 12.24 12.33
CA ASN A 424 7.36 13.32 12.19
C ASN A 424 7.47 13.94 10.80
N THR A 425 6.72 13.45 9.80
CA THR A 425 6.74 13.99 8.43
C THR A 425 5.86 15.22 8.23
N GLY A 426 5.17 15.70 9.26
CA GLY A 426 4.44 16.98 9.24
C GLY A 426 3.21 16.99 8.32
N SER A 427 2.67 15.82 7.97
CA SER A 427 1.63 15.66 6.93
C SER A 427 0.21 15.96 7.39
N GLN A 428 -0.06 16.12 8.69
CA GLN A 428 -1.42 16.32 9.23
C GLN A 428 -2.19 17.53 8.68
N ASN A 429 -1.52 18.42 7.94
CA ASN A 429 -2.14 19.62 7.35
C ASN A 429 -2.12 19.64 5.80
N ASN A 430 -1.79 18.54 5.14
CA ASN A 430 -1.75 18.52 3.67
C ASN A 430 -3.09 18.07 3.08
N PRO A 431 -3.82 18.94 2.37
CA PRO A 431 -5.12 18.62 1.76
C PRO A 431 -5.04 17.59 0.62
N PHE A 432 -3.83 17.23 0.16
CA PHE A 432 -3.58 16.12 -0.77
C PHE A 432 -3.06 14.88 -0.03
N TRP A 433 -3.61 14.61 1.16
CA TRP A 433 -3.28 13.43 1.96
C TRP A 433 -3.21 12.13 1.13
N GLY A 434 -4.08 11.96 0.14
CA GLY A 434 -3.98 10.82 -0.78
C GLY A 434 -2.66 10.72 -1.55
N ILE A 435 -1.94 11.84 -1.74
CA ILE A 435 -0.60 11.87 -2.33
C ILE A 435 0.47 11.62 -1.27
N THR A 436 0.28 12.16 -0.07
CA THR A 436 1.22 12.05 1.06
C THR A 436 0.90 10.89 1.98
N GLU A 437 -0.37 10.47 2.11
CA GLU A 437 -0.73 9.21 2.78
C GLU A 437 -0.02 8.00 2.18
N SER A 438 0.29 8.09 0.87
CA SER A 438 1.16 7.11 0.27
C SER A 438 2.60 7.18 0.82
N VAL A 439 3.10 8.34 1.24
CA VAL A 439 4.43 8.49 1.85
C VAL A 439 4.43 7.96 3.28
N ASP A 440 3.46 8.36 4.08
CA ASP A 440 3.38 8.02 5.50
C ASP A 440 2.97 6.56 5.73
N LYS A 441 2.09 6.01 4.87
CA LYS A 441 1.64 4.60 4.92
C LYS A 441 2.51 3.64 4.11
N ILE A 442 3.25 4.11 3.10
CA ILE A 442 4.22 3.31 2.35
C ILE A 442 5.51 3.11 3.17
N GLY A 443 5.83 3.97 4.10
CA GLY A 443 6.87 3.72 5.07
C GLY A 443 6.67 2.31 5.64
N TYR A 444 6.35 2.08 6.82
CA TYR A 444 6.16 0.75 7.40
C TYR A 444 4.80 0.09 7.08
N GLY A 445 3.71 0.89 6.95
CA GLY A 445 2.35 0.37 6.86
C GLY A 445 2.06 -0.48 5.62
N ASN A 446 2.61 -0.20 4.45
CA ASN A 446 2.31 -0.96 3.23
C ASN A 446 3.27 -2.12 2.93
N LEU A 447 4.53 -2.06 3.36
CA LEU A 447 5.35 -3.28 3.44
C LEU A 447 4.69 -4.30 4.38
N TYR A 448 4.01 -3.81 5.43
CA TYR A 448 3.28 -4.62 6.39
C TYR A 448 1.82 -4.91 6.00
N GLN A 449 1.02 -3.92 5.61
CA GLN A 449 -0.41 -4.11 5.31
C GLN A 449 -0.70 -4.80 3.98
N ALA A 450 0.18 -4.69 2.98
CA ALA A 450 -0.04 -5.36 1.70
C ALA A 450 0.13 -6.89 1.79
N LYS A 451 0.73 -7.43 2.86
CA LYS A 451 0.99 -8.86 3.01
C LYS A 451 0.36 -9.51 4.24
N PHE A 452 0.02 -8.74 5.25
CA PHE A 452 -0.88 -9.19 6.30
C PHE A 452 -2.33 -9.23 5.83
N ASN A 453 -2.59 -9.93 4.75
CA ASN A 453 -3.84 -10.66 4.65
C ASN A 453 -3.75 -11.79 5.70
N GLY A 454 -3.87 -11.42 6.97
CA GLY A 454 -4.25 -12.32 8.05
C GLY A 454 -5.54 -13.09 7.74
N ASP A 455 -6.20 -12.71 6.67
CA ASP A 455 -7.34 -13.37 6.06
C ASP A 455 -7.03 -14.79 5.58
N LYS A 456 -5.80 -15.12 5.14
CA LYS A 456 -5.51 -16.51 4.73
C LYS A 456 -5.47 -17.49 5.90
N CYS A 457 -4.94 -17.11 7.05
CA CYS A 457 -5.05 -17.94 8.25
C CYS A 457 -6.46 -17.84 8.85
N ARG A 458 -7.04 -16.65 8.89
CA ARG A 458 -8.42 -16.44 9.34
C ARG A 458 -9.41 -17.20 8.46
N ASP A 459 -9.24 -17.20 7.12
CA ASP A 459 -10.06 -17.98 6.18
C ASP A 459 -9.81 -19.48 6.30
N TYR A 460 -8.60 -19.93 6.60
CA TYR A 460 -8.31 -21.34 6.82
C TYR A 460 -9.07 -21.87 8.04
N TYR A 461 -9.19 -21.09 9.12
CA TYR A 461 -9.88 -21.49 10.34
C TYR A 461 -11.34 -21.04 10.40
N SER A 462 -11.75 -19.90 9.83
CA SER A 462 -13.14 -19.49 9.79
C SER A 462 -14.00 -20.44 8.96
N ASN A 463 -13.44 -20.99 7.89
CA ASN A 463 -14.08 -22.09 7.13
C ASN A 463 -14.13 -23.41 7.90
N ARG A 464 -13.37 -23.56 9.00
CA ARG A 464 -13.41 -24.75 9.90
C ARG A 464 -14.10 -24.49 11.24
N GLY A 465 -14.61 -23.27 11.47
CA GLY A 465 -15.29 -22.91 12.73
C GLY A 465 -14.35 -22.73 13.94
N TRP A 466 -13.04 -22.65 13.73
CA TRP A 466 -12.03 -22.55 14.78
C TRP A 466 -11.18 -21.31 14.56
N SER A 467 -11.57 -20.17 15.09
CA SER A 467 -10.72 -18.98 15.18
C SER A 467 -10.84 -18.37 16.57
N ASP A 468 -9.91 -18.70 17.45
CA ASP A 468 -9.69 -17.89 18.63
C ASP A 468 -8.52 -16.94 18.33
N PRO A 469 -8.78 -15.64 18.06
CA PRO A 469 -7.73 -14.66 17.76
C PRO A 469 -6.82 -14.38 18.96
N THR A 470 -7.07 -15.03 20.11
CA THR A 470 -6.28 -14.85 21.34
C THR A 470 -5.14 -15.85 21.47
N LEU A 471 -5.15 -16.98 20.74
CA LEU A 471 -4.11 -18.01 20.84
C LEU A 471 -2.82 -17.61 20.11
N ASN A 472 -1.68 -17.94 20.71
CA ASN A 472 -0.38 -17.86 20.05
C ASN A 472 -0.24 -19.04 19.08
N GLU A 473 -0.35 -18.76 17.79
CA GLU A 473 -0.34 -19.76 16.73
C GLU A 473 1.01 -19.85 16.03
N PHE A 474 1.41 -21.06 15.69
CA PHE A 474 2.49 -21.35 14.76
C PHE A 474 2.02 -22.33 13.69
N LEU A 475 1.99 -21.84 12.44
CA LEU A 475 1.58 -22.60 11.27
C LEU A 475 2.79 -22.88 10.37
N ILE A 476 2.97 -24.11 9.96
CA ILE A 476 3.95 -24.54 8.98
C ILE A 476 3.31 -25.55 8.02
N GLU A 477 3.38 -25.29 6.74
CA GLU A 477 2.74 -26.10 5.72
C GLU A 477 3.68 -26.41 4.55
N LYS A 478 3.46 -27.57 3.92
CA LYS A 478 4.15 -27.92 2.66
C LYS A 478 5.68 -27.88 2.76
N CYS A 479 6.23 -28.26 3.91
CA CYS A 479 7.67 -28.35 4.14
C CYS A 479 8.11 -29.82 4.03
N PRO A 480 8.52 -30.29 2.83
CA PRO A 480 8.76 -31.70 2.58
C PRO A 480 9.96 -32.25 3.36
N ASN A 481 10.93 -31.42 3.71
CA ASN A 481 12.15 -31.82 4.39
C ASN A 481 12.08 -31.66 5.92
N LEU A 482 11.03 -31.05 6.45
CA LEU A 482 10.89 -30.78 7.88
C LEU A 482 10.82 -32.07 8.69
N GLN A 483 11.73 -32.25 9.65
CA GLN A 483 11.83 -33.41 10.52
C GLN A 483 11.48 -33.09 11.98
N SER A 484 11.68 -31.85 12.43
CA SER A 484 11.47 -31.41 13.80
C SER A 484 11.11 -29.94 13.90
N VAL A 485 10.23 -29.62 14.85
CA VAL A 485 9.92 -28.22 15.27
C VAL A 485 10.44 -27.96 16.70
N GLU A 486 11.34 -28.76 17.23
CA GLU A 486 11.89 -28.63 18.59
C GLU A 486 12.43 -27.22 18.88
N GLY A 487 13.02 -26.56 17.88
CA GLY A 487 13.61 -25.24 18.02
C GLY A 487 12.65 -24.13 18.50
N ILE A 488 11.34 -24.35 18.47
CA ILE A 488 10.34 -23.39 18.95
C ILE A 488 9.69 -23.76 20.28
N LYS A 489 10.21 -24.78 21.00
CA LYS A 489 9.62 -25.25 22.26
C LYS A 489 9.52 -24.18 23.35
N ASN A 490 10.38 -23.17 23.32
CA ASN A 490 10.41 -22.07 24.29
C ASN A 490 9.56 -20.86 23.91
N SER A 491 8.80 -20.92 22.81
CA SER A 491 8.16 -19.75 22.21
C SER A 491 6.73 -19.44 22.69
N GLY A 492 6.20 -20.24 23.65
CA GLY A 492 4.88 -19.99 24.23
C GLY A 492 3.70 -20.25 23.27
N ILE A 493 3.88 -21.16 22.33
CA ILE A 493 2.87 -21.53 21.33
C ILE A 493 1.72 -22.29 22.01
N GLN A 494 0.49 -21.90 21.67
CA GLN A 494 -0.75 -22.50 22.14
C GLN A 494 -1.45 -23.32 21.04
N LEU A 495 -1.31 -22.90 19.78
CA LEU A 495 -1.83 -23.59 18.61
C LEU A 495 -0.68 -23.92 17.64
N LEU A 496 -0.44 -25.22 17.43
CA LEU A 496 0.58 -25.70 16.50
C LEU A 496 -0.09 -26.40 15.31
N VAL A 497 0.16 -25.89 14.12
CA VAL A 497 -0.31 -26.50 12.87
C VAL A 497 0.88 -26.93 12.03
N ILE A 498 0.95 -28.24 11.77
CA ILE A 498 1.92 -28.85 10.87
C ILE A 498 1.14 -29.60 9.79
N ASN A 499 1.10 -29.04 8.59
CA ASN A 499 0.28 -29.58 7.51
C ASN A 499 1.13 -29.92 6.28
N ASN A 500 0.89 -31.11 5.71
CA ASN A 500 1.61 -31.60 4.53
C ASN A 500 3.15 -31.56 4.70
N CYS A 501 3.62 -32.07 5.87
CA CYS A 501 5.04 -32.21 6.22
C CYS A 501 5.36 -33.70 6.39
N PRO A 502 5.59 -34.44 5.29
CA PRO A 502 5.65 -35.90 5.30
C PRO A 502 6.85 -36.48 6.05
N ASN A 503 7.92 -35.71 6.29
CA ASN A 503 9.11 -36.19 6.95
C ASN A 503 9.12 -36.04 8.49
N ILE A 504 8.06 -35.44 9.06
CA ILE A 504 7.81 -35.51 10.52
C ILE A 504 7.44 -36.95 10.87
N LYS A 505 8.30 -37.64 11.65
CA LYS A 505 8.10 -39.03 12.07
C LYS A 505 7.67 -39.15 13.54
N ASN A 506 8.33 -38.38 14.41
CA ASN A 506 7.97 -38.28 15.81
C ASN A 506 7.85 -36.84 16.27
N ILE A 507 7.18 -36.63 17.38
CA ILE A 507 6.95 -35.32 17.99
C ILE A 507 7.23 -35.39 19.50
N ASP A 508 8.18 -36.20 19.94
CA ASP A 508 8.47 -36.44 21.37
C ASP A 508 8.85 -35.16 22.11
N TYR A 509 9.51 -34.23 21.42
CA TYR A 509 9.85 -32.90 21.91
C TYR A 509 8.62 -32.03 22.26
N LEU A 510 7.41 -32.36 21.77
CA LEU A 510 6.21 -31.59 22.13
C LEU A 510 5.82 -31.74 23.61
N SER A 511 6.31 -32.76 24.31
CA SER A 511 6.15 -32.86 25.77
C SER A 511 6.68 -31.66 26.54
N GLU A 512 7.58 -30.84 25.93
CA GLU A 512 8.16 -29.65 26.50
C GLU A 512 7.36 -28.34 26.20
N PHE A 513 6.28 -28.43 25.40
CA PHE A 513 5.45 -27.27 25.00
C PHE A 513 4.35 -27.02 26.04
N SER A 514 4.70 -26.42 27.17
CA SER A 514 3.85 -26.31 28.35
C SER A 514 2.52 -25.56 28.16
N LEU A 515 2.39 -24.71 27.13
CA LEU A 515 1.19 -23.93 26.85
C LEU A 515 0.36 -24.45 25.68
N LEU A 516 0.75 -25.56 25.07
CA LEU A 516 0.10 -26.10 23.87
C LEU A 516 -1.32 -26.60 24.20
N GLN A 517 -2.31 -26.07 23.48
CA GLN A 517 -3.73 -26.37 23.63
C GLN A 517 -4.31 -27.08 22.41
N CYS A 518 -3.86 -26.68 21.23
CA CYS A 518 -4.38 -27.17 19.96
C CYS A 518 -3.26 -27.70 19.07
N CYS A 519 -3.48 -28.85 18.43
CA CYS A 519 -2.55 -29.46 17.49
C CYS A 519 -3.27 -29.92 16.23
N ASP A 520 -2.77 -29.50 15.05
CA ASP A 520 -3.23 -30.04 13.77
C ASP A 520 -2.05 -30.65 13.00
N PHE A 521 -2.11 -31.98 12.76
CA PHE A 521 -1.15 -32.73 11.97
C PHE A 521 -1.85 -33.32 10.74
N THR A 522 -2.32 -32.46 9.86
CA THR A 522 -2.97 -32.89 8.60
C THR A 522 -1.91 -33.23 7.55
N ASP A 523 -2.10 -34.35 6.83
CA ASP A 523 -1.18 -34.84 5.78
C ASP A 523 0.28 -35.07 6.23
N CYS A 524 0.52 -35.38 7.51
CA CYS A 524 1.80 -35.84 8.04
C CYS A 524 1.90 -37.37 7.90
N ALA A 525 2.10 -37.86 6.68
CA ALA A 525 1.94 -39.26 6.31
C ALA A 525 2.88 -40.22 7.04
N ASN A 526 4.06 -39.77 7.51
CA ASN A 526 5.04 -40.57 8.20
C ASN A 526 5.03 -40.40 9.73
N LEU A 527 4.13 -39.58 10.28
CA LEU A 527 3.97 -39.47 11.73
C LEU A 527 3.53 -40.80 12.33
N GLU A 528 4.33 -41.34 13.26
CA GLU A 528 4.15 -42.69 13.84
C GLU A 528 3.45 -42.65 15.19
N SER A 529 3.70 -41.63 16.00
CA SER A 529 3.16 -41.49 17.35
C SER A 529 2.87 -40.06 17.75
N VAL A 530 1.87 -39.87 18.58
CA VAL A 530 1.55 -38.62 19.28
C VAL A 530 1.58 -38.81 20.81
N ALA A 531 2.29 -39.85 21.28
CA ALA A 531 2.33 -40.24 22.70
C ALA A 531 2.81 -39.10 23.62
N SER A 532 3.75 -38.29 23.16
CA SER A 532 4.30 -37.13 23.90
C SER A 532 3.23 -36.12 24.34
N LEU A 533 2.15 -35.99 23.57
CA LEU A 533 1.04 -35.11 23.96
C LEU A 533 0.31 -35.57 25.23
N SER A 534 0.47 -36.85 25.61
CA SER A 534 -0.16 -37.41 26.83
C SER A 534 0.39 -36.83 28.14
N SER A 535 1.57 -36.20 28.11
CA SER A 535 2.17 -35.46 29.22
C SER A 535 1.65 -34.03 29.38
N LEU A 536 0.97 -33.51 28.36
CA LEU A 536 0.43 -32.16 28.34
C LEU A 536 -1.01 -32.16 28.87
N ASN A 537 -1.29 -31.29 29.85
CA ASN A 537 -2.59 -31.24 30.51
C ASN A 537 -3.57 -30.21 29.88
N LEU A 538 -3.13 -29.49 28.86
CA LEU A 538 -3.88 -28.38 28.26
C LEU A 538 -4.37 -28.68 26.82
N VAL A 539 -4.01 -29.84 26.24
CA VAL A 539 -4.40 -30.15 24.86
C VAL A 539 -5.87 -30.57 24.82
N ASP A 540 -6.70 -29.71 24.25
CA ASP A 540 -8.14 -29.89 24.11
C ASP A 540 -8.59 -30.13 22.67
N VAL A 541 -7.71 -29.84 21.68
CA VAL A 541 -7.96 -30.10 20.26
C VAL A 541 -6.80 -30.85 19.63
N LEU A 542 -7.12 -31.96 18.95
CA LEU A 542 -6.15 -32.76 18.18
C LEU A 542 -6.74 -33.19 16.85
N ILE A 543 -6.07 -32.81 15.75
CA ILE A 543 -6.44 -33.18 14.38
C ILE A 543 -5.34 -34.10 13.82
N LEU A 544 -5.74 -35.30 13.33
CA LEU A 544 -4.85 -36.30 12.75
C LEU A 544 -5.37 -36.77 11.38
N LYS A 545 -5.66 -35.82 10.48
CA LYS A 545 -6.19 -36.14 9.17
C LYS A 545 -5.08 -36.65 8.24
N LYS A 546 -5.27 -37.82 7.62
CA LYS A 546 -4.30 -38.46 6.71
C LYS A 546 -2.92 -38.78 7.34
N CYS A 547 -2.85 -38.94 8.66
CA CYS A 547 -1.68 -39.46 9.38
C CYS A 547 -1.74 -40.98 9.47
N TYR A 548 -1.45 -41.69 8.37
CA TYR A 548 -1.76 -43.12 8.20
C TYR A 548 -0.92 -44.03 9.08
N LYS A 549 0.28 -43.63 9.52
CA LYS A 549 1.20 -44.43 10.31
C LYS A 549 0.97 -44.32 11.82
N VAL A 550 0.21 -43.34 12.29
CA VAL A 550 -0.05 -43.13 13.72
C VAL A 550 -0.73 -44.37 14.32
N LYS A 551 -0.14 -44.90 15.39
CA LYS A 551 -0.66 -46.04 16.15
C LYS A 551 -0.71 -45.70 17.65
N PRO A 552 -1.81 -46.06 18.37
CA PRO A 552 -3.05 -46.68 17.86
C PRO A 552 -3.82 -45.71 16.93
N LYS A 553 -4.53 -46.28 15.96
CA LYS A 553 -5.34 -45.44 15.04
C LYS A 553 -6.38 -44.65 15.82
N PRO A 554 -6.55 -43.34 15.54
CA PRO A 554 -7.59 -42.53 16.16
C PRO A 554 -8.97 -42.99 15.68
N ARG A 555 -9.94 -43.01 16.59
CA ARG A 555 -11.36 -43.27 16.25
C ARG A 555 -11.96 -42.12 15.44
N PHE A 556 -11.54 -40.90 15.76
CA PHE A 556 -11.95 -39.65 15.09
C PHE A 556 -10.72 -38.94 14.53
N LEU A 557 -10.84 -38.36 13.34
CA LEU A 557 -9.76 -37.55 12.72
C LEU A 557 -9.65 -36.16 13.35
N LEU A 558 -10.73 -35.67 13.95
CA LEU A 558 -10.84 -34.45 14.72
C LEU A 558 -11.34 -34.80 16.13
N MET A 559 -10.56 -34.48 17.13
CA MET A 559 -10.91 -34.52 18.54
C MET A 559 -10.98 -33.09 19.05
N ASP A 560 -12.19 -32.64 19.29
CA ASP A 560 -12.57 -31.21 19.52
C ASP A 560 -12.97 -30.93 20.96
N SER A 561 -12.58 -31.81 21.88
CA SER A 561 -12.74 -31.60 23.31
C SER A 561 -11.66 -32.33 24.11
N PHE A 562 -11.36 -31.80 25.28
CA PHE A 562 -10.39 -32.33 26.21
C PHE A 562 -10.67 -33.82 26.54
N GLU A 563 -11.93 -34.21 26.72
CA GLU A 563 -12.33 -35.58 27.01
C GLU A 563 -11.98 -36.51 25.85
N LYS A 564 -12.30 -36.15 24.61
CA LYS A 564 -11.99 -36.96 23.42
C LYS A 564 -10.49 -37.10 23.21
N VAL A 565 -9.74 -36.01 23.40
CA VAL A 565 -8.27 -36.03 23.31
C VAL A 565 -7.67 -36.93 24.39
N ASN A 566 -8.08 -36.80 25.65
CA ASN A 566 -7.58 -37.59 26.75
C ASN A 566 -7.98 -39.07 26.63
N GLU A 567 -9.21 -39.40 26.21
CA GLU A 567 -9.61 -40.79 25.91
C GLU A 567 -8.66 -41.43 24.91
N TYR A 568 -8.32 -40.69 23.84
CA TYR A 568 -7.39 -41.17 22.82
C TYR A 568 -5.97 -41.32 23.37
N LEU A 569 -5.42 -40.30 24.03
CA LEU A 569 -4.06 -40.27 24.55
C LEU A 569 -3.85 -41.27 25.69
N SER A 570 -4.88 -41.63 26.45
CA SER A 570 -4.80 -42.67 27.50
C SER A 570 -4.40 -44.05 26.98
N LYS A 571 -4.62 -44.33 25.68
CA LYS A 571 -4.22 -45.56 25.03
C LYS A 571 -2.70 -45.71 24.94
N PHE A 572 -1.96 -44.60 24.86
CA PHE A 572 -0.50 -44.61 24.88
C PHE A 572 0.03 -44.90 26.29
N LYS A 573 -0.56 -44.31 27.34
CA LYS A 573 -0.18 -44.56 28.75
C LYS A 573 -0.33 -46.02 29.16
N LYS A 574 -1.38 -46.72 28.68
CA LYS A 574 -1.60 -48.17 28.95
C LYS A 574 -0.56 -49.05 28.27
N ASN A 575 -0.05 -48.66 27.11
CA ASN A 575 0.98 -49.44 26.41
C ASN A 575 2.36 -49.31 27.07
N GLU A 576 2.72 -48.11 27.59
CA GLU A 576 3.97 -47.94 28.36
C GLU A 576 4.00 -48.75 29.64
N SER A 577 2.89 -48.83 30.37
CA SER A 577 2.78 -49.68 31.57
C SER A 577 2.89 -51.18 31.25
N LYS A 578 2.40 -51.60 30.08
CA LYS A 578 2.52 -52.98 29.62
C LYS A 578 3.94 -53.34 29.21
N ILE A 579 4.65 -52.46 28.51
CA ILE A 579 6.05 -52.64 28.13
C ILE A 579 6.97 -52.62 29.36
N LYS A 580 6.69 -51.82 30.39
CA LYS A 580 7.42 -51.83 31.66
C LYS A 580 7.19 -53.12 32.46
N LEU A 581 5.99 -53.69 32.44
CA LEU A 581 5.71 -54.96 33.05
C LEU A 581 6.43 -56.15 32.34
N ASP A 582 6.40 -56.17 31.01
CA ASP A 582 7.08 -57.20 30.21
C ASP A 582 8.62 -57.11 30.28
N SER A 583 9.18 -55.93 30.70
CA SER A 583 10.62 -55.76 30.94
C SER A 583 11.07 -56.05 32.36
N LEU A 584 10.13 -56.25 33.32
CA LEU A 584 10.39 -56.68 34.68
C LEU A 584 10.28 -58.18 34.84
N ASP A 585 9.67 -58.86 33.85
CA ASP A 585 9.54 -60.30 33.81
C ASP A 585 10.66 -61.02 32.97
N LYS A 586 11.68 -60.30 32.59
CA LYS A 586 12.92 -60.78 31.97
C LYS A 586 14.11 -60.42 32.85
#